data_ecb00865acde5c0c1513248c540e0604
#
_entry.id   ecb00865acde5c0c1513248c540e0604
#
_cell.length_a   1.000
_cell.length_b   1.000
_cell.length_c   1.000
_cell.angle_alpha   90.00
_cell.angle_beta   90.00
_cell.angle_gamma   90.00
#
_symmetry.space_group_name_H-M   'P 1'
#
loop_
_entity.id
_entity.type
_entity.pdbx_description
1 polymer ?
#
loop_
_entity_poly.entity_id
_entity_poly.type
_entity_poly.pdbx_seq_one_letter_code
_entity_poly.pdbx_strand_id
1 'polypeptide(L)'
;MAVSTQLDLERFVATEYPRVVAAVRLITGDREGAPDAVQEAIVGLLANPPRPEPRNYAAWITVAASNKARDAQRRKGAEARALRKLEVPREGIDHATEALDVDVRAALDALPKQQRQICVLHYLLDQSVDTIAEGLDVSSGTVKTQLHRARQALAARLTGGELDG
;
A
#
# COMPACT_ATOMS: atom_id res chain seq x y z
N MET A 1 -15.60 13.63 -20.76
CA MET A 1 -15.21 13.25 -19.39
C MET A 1 -15.12 11.73 -19.20
N ALA A 2 -16.14 10.95 -19.57
CA ALA A 2 -16.10 9.49 -19.44
C ALA A 2 -15.00 8.80 -20.28
N VAL A 3 -14.70 9.32 -21.47
CA VAL A 3 -13.68 8.75 -22.39
C VAL A 3 -12.27 8.97 -21.85
N SER A 4 -12.00 10.11 -21.26
CA SER A 4 -10.68 10.41 -20.66
C SER A 4 -10.42 9.51 -19.45
N THR A 5 -11.40 9.35 -18.58
CA THR A 5 -11.29 8.48 -17.40
C THR A 5 -11.09 7.01 -17.80
N GLN A 6 -11.77 6.56 -18.84
CA GLN A 6 -11.64 5.18 -19.32
C GLN A 6 -10.25 4.92 -19.94
N LEU A 7 -9.75 5.84 -20.74
CA LEU A 7 -8.41 5.76 -21.34
C LEU A 7 -7.33 5.79 -20.25
N ASP A 8 -7.48 6.64 -19.26
CA ASP A 8 -6.58 6.73 -18.12
C ASP A 8 -6.61 5.45 -17.30
N LEU A 9 -7.77 4.83 -17.14
CA LEU A 9 -7.91 3.57 -16.43
C LEU A 9 -7.27 2.41 -17.20
N GLU A 10 -7.49 2.33 -18.53
CA GLU A 10 -6.85 1.32 -19.37
C GLU A 10 -5.33 1.43 -19.32
N ARG A 11 -4.81 2.66 -19.37
CA ARG A 11 -3.39 2.94 -19.23
C ARG A 11 -2.88 2.54 -17.85
N PHE A 12 -3.64 2.87 -16.81
CA PHE A 12 -3.34 2.47 -15.44
C PHE A 12 -3.22 0.95 -15.31
N VAL A 13 -4.20 0.20 -15.80
CA VAL A 13 -4.21 -1.26 -15.73
C VAL A 13 -3.01 -1.84 -16.48
N ALA A 14 -2.68 -1.26 -17.65
CA ALA A 14 -1.56 -1.76 -18.46
C ALA A 14 -0.19 -1.50 -17.83
N THR A 15 0.00 -0.37 -17.13
CA THR A 15 1.32 0.10 -16.70
C THR A 15 1.53 0.07 -15.20
N GLU A 16 0.52 0.37 -14.40
CA GLU A 16 0.67 0.60 -12.96
C GLU A 16 0.01 -0.44 -12.06
N TYR A 17 -0.90 -1.23 -12.60
CA TYR A 17 -1.65 -2.22 -11.81
C TYR A 17 -0.75 -3.16 -10.97
N PRO A 18 0.32 -3.77 -11.53
CA PRO A 18 1.18 -4.65 -10.73
C PRO A 18 1.88 -3.92 -9.57
N ARG A 19 2.29 -2.66 -9.80
CA ARG A 19 2.92 -1.85 -8.76
C ARG A 19 1.94 -1.49 -7.65
N VAL A 20 0.70 -1.18 -8.00
CA VAL A 20 -0.36 -0.88 -7.02
C VAL A 20 -0.69 -2.10 -6.18
N VAL A 21 -0.82 -3.26 -6.78
CA VAL A 21 -1.05 -4.52 -6.04
C VAL A 21 0.11 -4.79 -5.08
N ALA A 22 1.35 -4.64 -5.55
CA ALA A 22 2.53 -4.81 -4.72
C ALA A 22 2.54 -3.82 -3.54
N ALA A 23 2.18 -2.57 -3.81
CA ALA A 23 2.10 -1.53 -2.77
C ALA A 23 1.04 -1.89 -1.71
N VAL A 24 -0.14 -2.33 -2.12
CA VAL A 24 -1.21 -2.73 -1.19
C VAL A 24 -0.76 -3.94 -0.35
N ARG A 25 -0.08 -4.90 -0.93
CA ARG A 25 0.50 -6.03 -0.19
C ARG A 25 1.47 -5.58 0.89
N LEU A 26 2.38 -4.66 0.55
CA LEU A 26 3.35 -4.12 1.49
C LEU A 26 2.70 -3.29 2.60
N ILE A 27 1.70 -2.49 2.26
CA ILE A 27 1.01 -1.63 3.22
C ILE A 27 0.19 -2.45 4.21
N THR A 28 -0.52 -3.45 3.74
CA THR A 28 -1.50 -4.20 4.55
C THR A 28 -0.94 -5.49 5.13
N GLY A 29 0.10 -6.05 4.53
CA GLY A 29 0.60 -7.38 4.85
C GLY A 29 -0.30 -8.51 4.36
N ASP A 30 -1.41 -8.21 3.72
CA ASP A 30 -2.36 -9.19 3.17
C ASP A 30 -2.05 -9.46 1.70
N ARG A 31 -1.31 -10.52 1.44
CA ARG A 31 -0.89 -10.89 0.09
C ARG A 31 -2.02 -11.44 -0.77
N GLU A 32 -2.93 -12.21 -0.17
CA GLU A 32 -4.02 -12.84 -0.90
C GLU A 32 -5.16 -11.88 -1.20
N GLY A 33 -5.48 -11.00 -0.25
CA GLY A 33 -6.59 -10.07 -0.38
C GLY A 33 -6.29 -8.83 -1.20
N ALA A 34 -5.01 -8.53 -1.46
CA ALA A 34 -4.63 -7.29 -2.15
C ALA A 34 -5.20 -7.17 -3.56
N PRO A 35 -5.13 -8.19 -4.44
CA PRO A 35 -5.70 -8.06 -5.79
C PRO A 35 -7.20 -7.78 -5.77
N ASP A 36 -7.96 -8.46 -4.91
CA ASP A 36 -9.40 -8.24 -4.78
C ASP A 36 -9.71 -6.83 -4.27
N ALA A 37 -8.95 -6.36 -3.28
CA ALA A 37 -9.11 -5.02 -2.74
C ALA A 37 -8.83 -3.93 -3.80
N VAL A 38 -7.82 -4.14 -4.64
CA VAL A 38 -7.51 -3.23 -5.75
C VAL A 38 -8.65 -3.23 -6.78
N GLN A 39 -9.17 -4.39 -7.14
CA GLN A 39 -10.31 -4.50 -8.07
C GLN A 39 -11.55 -3.82 -7.50
N GLU A 40 -11.87 -4.02 -6.24
CA GLU A 40 -12.99 -3.33 -5.59
C GLU A 40 -12.82 -1.82 -5.58
N ALA A 41 -11.59 -1.33 -5.35
CA ALA A 41 -11.29 0.10 -5.40
C ALA A 41 -11.50 0.67 -6.81
N ILE A 42 -11.11 -0.06 -7.85
CA ILE A 42 -11.32 0.34 -9.25
C ILE A 42 -12.82 0.37 -9.57
N VAL A 43 -13.57 -0.64 -9.16
CA VAL A 43 -15.02 -0.69 -9.37
C VAL A 43 -15.70 0.49 -8.65
N GLY A 44 -15.28 0.78 -7.42
CA GLY A 44 -15.78 1.93 -6.67
C GLY A 44 -15.49 3.25 -7.35
N LEU A 45 -14.29 3.40 -7.93
CA LEU A 45 -13.90 4.58 -8.69
C LEU A 45 -14.82 4.79 -9.92
N LEU A 46 -15.13 3.73 -10.63
CA LEU A 46 -16.01 3.78 -11.81
C LEU A 46 -17.47 4.06 -11.45
N ALA A 47 -17.94 3.47 -10.34
CA ALA A 47 -19.32 3.66 -9.89
C ALA A 47 -19.56 5.05 -9.30
N ASN A 48 -18.62 5.56 -8.53
CA ASN A 48 -18.69 6.85 -7.85
C ASN A 48 -17.37 7.60 -7.97
N PRO A 49 -17.10 8.24 -9.12
CA PRO A 49 -15.85 9.00 -9.28
C PRO A 49 -15.72 10.07 -8.20
N PRO A 50 -14.58 10.14 -7.50
CA PRO A 50 -14.39 11.15 -6.47
C PRO A 50 -14.34 12.55 -7.08
N ARG A 51 -14.87 13.51 -6.34
CA ARG A 51 -14.83 14.94 -6.73
C ARG A 51 -14.23 15.77 -5.60
N PRO A 52 -13.20 16.58 -5.86
CA PRO A 52 -12.51 16.76 -7.15
C PRO A 52 -11.79 15.47 -7.61
N GLU A 53 -11.45 15.42 -8.90
CA GLU A 53 -10.69 14.29 -9.44
C GLU A 53 -9.36 14.14 -8.72
N PRO A 54 -8.93 12.87 -8.42
CA PRO A 54 -7.63 12.66 -7.82
C PRO A 54 -6.50 13.16 -8.72
N ARG A 55 -5.46 13.74 -8.13
CA ARG A 55 -4.26 14.13 -8.88
C ARG A 55 -3.55 12.91 -9.48
N ASN A 56 -3.64 11.78 -8.79
CA ASN A 56 -3.02 10.55 -9.23
C ASN A 56 -3.92 9.36 -8.88
N TYR A 57 -4.35 8.63 -9.90
CA TYR A 57 -5.24 7.48 -9.73
C TYR A 57 -4.55 6.31 -9.03
N ALA A 58 -3.26 6.08 -9.29
CA ALA A 58 -2.52 5.01 -8.63
C ALA A 58 -2.47 5.22 -7.12
N ALA A 59 -2.18 6.44 -6.67
CA ALA A 59 -2.18 6.77 -5.25
C ALA A 59 -3.57 6.63 -4.64
N TRP A 60 -4.60 7.15 -5.32
CA TRP A 60 -5.98 7.06 -4.84
C TRP A 60 -6.44 5.61 -4.69
N ILE A 61 -6.20 4.81 -5.72
CA ILE A 61 -6.59 3.38 -5.71
C ILE A 61 -5.82 2.63 -4.62
N THR A 62 -4.53 2.92 -4.44
CA THR A 62 -3.71 2.29 -3.39
C THR A 62 -4.27 2.57 -2.00
N VAL A 63 -4.61 3.83 -1.72
CA VAL A 63 -5.20 4.22 -0.43
C VAL A 63 -6.57 3.55 -0.23
N ALA A 64 -7.45 3.62 -1.23
CA ALA A 64 -8.78 3.01 -1.15
C ALA A 64 -8.70 1.49 -0.98
N ALA A 65 -7.84 0.82 -1.74
CA ALA A 65 -7.63 -0.62 -1.64
C ALA A 65 -7.04 -1.02 -0.29
N SER A 66 -6.09 -0.25 0.22
CA SER A 66 -5.50 -0.49 1.54
C SER A 66 -6.54 -0.43 2.66
N ASN A 67 -7.43 0.55 2.59
CA ASN A 67 -8.53 0.68 3.55
C ASN A 67 -9.51 -0.49 3.46
N LYS A 68 -9.86 -0.92 2.25
CA LYS A 68 -10.73 -2.09 2.04
C LYS A 68 -10.10 -3.38 2.55
N ALA A 69 -8.82 -3.58 2.30
CA ALA A 69 -8.08 -4.75 2.76
C ALA A 69 -8.00 -4.78 4.29
N ARG A 70 -7.77 -3.64 4.93
CA ARG A 70 -7.75 -3.53 6.39
C ARG A 70 -9.12 -3.85 6.99
N ASP A 71 -10.20 -3.36 6.39
CA ASP A 71 -11.56 -3.66 6.85
C ASP A 71 -11.87 -5.15 6.72
N ALA A 72 -11.47 -5.78 5.60
CA ALA A 72 -11.62 -7.21 5.40
C ALA A 72 -10.81 -8.01 6.43
N GLN A 73 -9.58 -7.57 6.75
CA GLN A 73 -8.76 -8.21 7.78
C GLN A 73 -9.38 -8.11 9.17
N ARG A 74 -9.99 -6.97 9.51
CA ARG A 74 -10.70 -6.80 10.78
C ARG A 74 -11.88 -7.76 10.91
N ARG A 75 -12.65 -7.97 9.83
CA ARG A 75 -13.77 -8.91 9.80
C ARG A 75 -13.29 -10.36 9.96
N LYS A 76 -12.25 -10.73 9.19
CA LYS A 76 -11.63 -12.07 9.28
C LYS A 76 -10.88 -12.26 10.60
N GLY A 77 -10.33 -11.20 11.18
CA GLY A 77 -9.65 -11.25 12.47
C GLY A 77 -10.55 -11.69 13.61
N ALA A 78 -11.82 -11.33 13.57
CA ALA A 78 -12.80 -11.81 14.55
C ALA A 78 -13.08 -13.30 14.39
N GLU A 79 -13.09 -13.81 13.14
CA GLU A 79 -13.27 -15.24 12.83
C GLU A 79 -11.97 -16.04 13.00
N ALA A 80 -10.83 -15.46 12.62
CA ALA A 80 -9.54 -16.14 12.61
C ALA A 80 -8.92 -16.31 13.99
N ARG A 81 -9.34 -15.54 15.00
CA ARG A 81 -8.91 -15.78 16.40
C ARG A 81 -9.29 -17.17 16.91
N ALA A 82 -10.34 -17.75 16.35
CA ALA A 82 -10.75 -19.12 16.63
C ALA A 82 -9.98 -20.16 15.83
N LEU A 83 -9.35 -19.79 14.70
CA LEU A 83 -8.71 -20.70 13.74
C LEU A 83 -7.19 -20.52 13.61
N ARG A 84 -6.57 -19.61 14.37
CA ARG A 84 -5.13 -19.30 14.27
C ARG A 84 -4.18 -20.47 14.48
N LYS A 85 -4.64 -21.58 15.01
CA LYS A 85 -3.83 -22.77 15.23
C LYS A 85 -3.59 -23.58 13.95
N LEU A 86 -4.17 -23.20 12.82
CA LEU A 86 -4.15 -23.95 11.57
C LEU A 86 -3.53 -23.20 10.39
N GLU A 87 -3.00 -21.97 10.59
CA GLU A 87 -2.37 -21.22 9.51
C GLU A 87 -0.98 -21.76 9.20
N VAL A 88 -0.88 -22.40 8.04
CA VAL A 88 0.39 -22.68 7.40
C VAL A 88 0.81 -21.38 6.69
N PRO A 89 2.06 -20.88 6.89
CA PRO A 89 2.55 -19.75 6.14
C PRO A 89 2.49 -20.08 4.65
N ARG A 90 1.64 -19.37 3.92
CA ARG A 90 1.60 -19.53 2.46
C ARG A 90 2.71 -18.68 1.86
N GLU A 91 3.70 -19.34 1.32
CA GLU A 91 4.71 -18.71 0.49
C GLU A 91 4.07 -18.36 -0.86
N GLY A 92 3.38 -17.21 -0.91
CA GLY A 92 2.92 -16.66 -2.17
C GLY A 92 4.10 -16.00 -2.88
N ILE A 93 4.46 -16.54 -4.03
CA ILE A 93 5.48 -15.95 -4.87
C ILE A 93 4.90 -14.70 -5.54
N ASP A 94 5.29 -13.54 -5.06
CA ASP A 94 4.94 -12.27 -5.65
C ASP A 94 6.18 -11.70 -6.36
N HIS A 95 6.19 -11.77 -7.67
CA HIS A 95 7.33 -11.33 -8.49
C HIS A 95 7.67 -9.85 -8.33
N ALA A 96 6.67 -9.01 -8.03
CA ALA A 96 6.89 -7.57 -7.85
C ALA A 96 7.52 -7.24 -6.49
N THR A 97 7.25 -8.03 -5.45
CA THR A 97 7.85 -7.87 -4.13
C THR A 97 9.08 -8.76 -3.91
N GLU A 98 9.33 -9.73 -4.77
CA GLU A 98 10.55 -10.55 -4.74
C GLU A 98 11.82 -9.72 -4.94
N ALA A 99 11.72 -8.57 -5.63
CA ALA A 99 12.84 -7.67 -5.81
C ALA A 99 13.23 -6.94 -4.51
N LEU A 100 12.36 -6.96 -3.49
CA LEU A 100 12.69 -6.38 -2.19
C LEU A 100 13.36 -7.43 -1.31
N ASP A 101 14.49 -7.04 -0.74
CA ASP A 101 15.19 -7.83 0.25
C ASP A 101 14.25 -8.17 1.42
N VAL A 102 14.37 -9.38 1.95
CA VAL A 102 13.61 -9.84 3.12
C VAL A 102 13.78 -8.87 4.30
N ASP A 103 14.99 -8.33 4.48
CA ASP A 103 15.28 -7.36 5.54
C ASP A 103 14.52 -6.06 5.36
N VAL A 104 14.37 -5.59 4.13
CA VAL A 104 13.59 -4.39 3.81
C VAL A 104 12.10 -4.62 4.09
N ARG A 105 11.56 -5.76 3.72
CA ARG A 105 10.16 -6.11 4.05
C ARG A 105 9.92 -6.16 5.54
N ALA A 106 10.80 -6.81 6.28
CA ALA A 106 10.71 -6.89 7.73
C ALA A 106 10.79 -5.50 8.37
N ALA A 107 11.66 -4.64 7.86
CA ALA A 107 11.78 -3.26 8.32
C ALA A 107 10.50 -2.45 8.06
N LEU A 108 9.89 -2.61 6.89
CA LEU A 108 8.62 -1.96 6.56
C LEU A 108 7.48 -2.48 7.45
N ASP A 109 7.41 -3.78 7.69
CA ASP A 109 6.39 -4.41 8.54
C ASP A 109 6.48 -3.92 10.00
N ALA A 110 7.66 -3.52 10.45
CA ALA A 110 7.87 -3.00 11.79
C ALA A 110 7.45 -1.53 11.95
N LEU A 111 7.23 -0.81 10.85
CA LEU A 111 6.78 0.57 10.91
C LEU A 111 5.32 0.66 11.36
N PRO A 112 4.93 1.72 12.10
CA PRO A 112 3.52 2.03 12.32
C PRO A 112 2.78 2.14 10.98
N LYS A 113 1.50 1.79 10.98
CA LYS A 113 0.69 1.68 9.76
C LYS A 113 0.76 2.92 8.86
N GLN A 114 0.61 4.11 9.43
CA GLN A 114 0.64 5.36 8.65
C GLN A 114 2.03 5.62 8.06
N GLN A 115 3.09 5.39 8.83
CA GLN A 115 4.46 5.54 8.36
C GLN A 115 4.75 4.58 7.21
N ARG A 116 4.33 3.32 7.34
CA ARG A 116 4.49 2.30 6.31
C ARG A 116 3.75 2.71 5.03
N GLN A 117 2.50 3.14 5.14
CA GLN A 117 1.69 3.57 4.01
C GLN A 117 2.33 4.76 3.27
N ILE A 118 2.74 5.78 4.01
CA ILE A 118 3.39 6.97 3.43
C ILE A 118 4.71 6.60 2.76
N CYS A 119 5.50 5.75 3.40
CA CYS A 119 6.79 5.29 2.87
C CYS A 119 6.61 4.53 1.55
N VAL A 120 5.66 3.60 1.49
CA VAL A 120 5.38 2.83 0.27
C VAL A 120 4.86 3.72 -0.85
N LEU A 121 3.94 4.65 -0.55
CA LEU A 121 3.43 5.59 -1.54
C LEU A 121 4.54 6.47 -2.12
N HIS A 122 5.45 6.92 -1.29
CA HIS A 122 6.52 7.82 -1.71
C HIS A 122 7.61 7.10 -2.51
N TYR A 123 8.11 5.98 -1.99
CA TYR A 123 9.27 5.30 -2.59
C TYR A 123 8.92 4.28 -3.66
N LEU A 124 7.83 3.52 -3.49
CA LEU A 124 7.45 2.50 -4.46
C LEU A 124 6.61 3.08 -5.60
N LEU A 125 5.70 3.99 -5.28
CA LEU A 125 4.80 4.59 -6.28
C LEU A 125 5.23 6.00 -6.72
N ASP A 126 6.37 6.48 -6.25
CA ASP A 126 6.97 7.78 -6.63
C ASP A 126 6.01 8.96 -6.42
N GLN A 127 5.18 8.91 -5.39
CA GLN A 127 4.22 9.97 -5.12
C GLN A 127 4.87 11.13 -4.36
N SER A 128 4.50 12.35 -4.73
CA SER A 128 4.95 13.55 -4.02
C SER A 128 4.31 13.66 -2.63
N VAL A 129 4.95 14.41 -1.74
CA VAL A 129 4.41 14.70 -0.41
C VAL A 129 3.00 15.30 -0.52
N ASP A 130 2.78 16.22 -1.44
CA ASP A 130 1.47 16.87 -1.62
C ASP A 130 0.39 15.90 -2.10
N THR A 131 0.72 15.01 -3.03
CA THR A 131 -0.20 13.98 -3.51
C THR A 131 -0.58 13.00 -2.40
N ILE A 132 0.40 12.60 -1.59
CA ILE A 132 0.16 11.71 -0.43
C ILE A 132 -0.73 12.41 0.59
N ALA A 133 -0.43 13.66 0.92
CA ALA A 133 -1.20 14.45 1.88
C ALA A 133 -2.66 14.57 1.45
N GLU A 134 -2.92 14.85 0.18
CA GLU A 134 -4.26 14.90 -0.38
C GLU A 134 -4.96 13.54 -0.29
N GLY A 135 -4.29 12.47 -0.68
CA GLY A 135 -4.87 11.12 -0.69
C GLY A 135 -5.20 10.59 0.71
N LEU A 136 -4.41 10.94 1.71
CA LEU A 136 -4.63 10.53 3.10
C LEU A 136 -5.43 11.53 3.93
N ASP A 137 -5.78 12.67 3.35
CA ASP A 137 -6.47 13.76 4.05
C ASP A 137 -5.71 14.21 5.30
N VAL A 138 -4.42 14.45 5.14
CA VAL A 138 -3.54 14.98 6.19
C VAL A 138 -2.74 16.14 5.64
N SER A 139 -2.05 16.90 6.50
CA SER A 139 -1.20 18.00 6.07
C SER A 139 0.10 17.51 5.44
N SER A 140 0.69 18.33 4.56
CA SER A 140 2.03 18.07 4.02
C SER A 140 3.08 17.96 5.11
N GLY A 141 2.95 18.76 6.17
CA GLY A 141 3.83 18.68 7.34
C GLY A 141 3.76 17.33 8.04
N THR A 142 2.56 16.76 8.17
CA THR A 142 2.37 15.42 8.72
C THR A 142 3.08 14.38 7.87
N VAL A 143 2.94 14.44 6.54
CA VAL A 143 3.61 13.50 5.63
C VAL A 143 5.13 13.61 5.77
N LYS A 144 5.67 14.83 5.77
CA LYS A 144 7.12 15.05 5.94
C LYS A 144 7.65 14.50 7.25
N THR A 145 6.92 14.71 8.35
CA THR A 145 7.29 14.20 9.67
C THR A 145 7.28 12.69 9.69
N GLN A 146 6.24 12.05 9.14
CA GLN A 146 6.13 10.60 9.10
C GLN A 146 7.19 9.97 8.19
N LEU A 147 7.52 10.60 7.06
CA LEU A 147 8.62 10.16 6.20
C LEU A 147 9.96 10.21 6.92
N HIS A 148 10.22 11.30 7.64
CA HIS A 148 11.46 11.46 8.42
C HIS A 148 11.59 10.36 9.48
N ARG A 149 10.54 10.10 10.23
CA ARG A 149 10.51 9.03 11.24
C ARG A 149 10.68 7.65 10.62
N ALA A 150 10.03 7.41 9.49
CA ALA A 150 10.16 6.16 8.75
C ALA A 150 11.60 5.93 8.29
N ARG A 151 12.24 6.96 7.72
CA ARG A 151 13.65 6.89 7.29
C ARG A 151 14.58 6.57 8.45
N GLN A 152 14.38 7.21 9.60
CA GLN A 152 15.19 6.94 10.80
C GLN A 152 15.03 5.50 11.28
N ALA A 153 13.79 5.01 11.34
CA ALA A 153 13.50 3.65 11.78
C ALA A 153 14.06 2.60 10.80
N LEU A 154 13.93 2.84 9.49
CA LEU A 154 14.49 1.95 8.47
C LEU A 154 16.02 1.95 8.51
N ALA A 155 16.65 3.11 8.62
CA ALA A 155 18.10 3.22 8.70
C ALA A 155 18.65 2.50 9.93
N ALA A 156 18.04 2.69 11.09
CA ALA A 156 18.46 2.04 12.33
C ALA A 156 18.35 0.50 12.22
N ARG A 157 17.30 0.01 11.56
CA ARG A 157 17.07 -1.42 11.42
C ARG A 157 17.99 -2.08 10.40
N LEU A 158 18.20 -1.41 9.26
CA LEU A 158 19.02 -1.93 8.16
C LEU A 158 20.53 -1.83 8.48
N THR A 159 20.97 -0.73 9.11
CA THR A 159 22.38 -0.57 9.52
C THR A 159 22.72 -1.41 10.75
N GLY A 160 21.79 -1.61 11.67
CA GLY A 160 21.97 -2.49 12.83
C GLY A 160 22.23 -3.94 12.46
N GLY A 161 21.69 -4.40 11.33
CA GLY A 161 21.95 -5.74 10.81
C GLY A 161 23.36 -5.91 10.22
N GLU A 162 23.95 -4.83 9.71
CA GLU A 162 25.32 -4.86 9.17
C GLU A 162 26.41 -4.84 10.23
N LEU A 163 26.10 -4.30 11.42
CA LEU A 163 27.06 -4.20 12.51
C LEU A 163 27.16 -5.46 13.38
N ASP A 164 26.19 -6.34 13.32
CA ASP A 164 26.13 -7.60 14.07
C ASP A 164 26.56 -8.81 13.23
N GLY A 165 27.03 -8.57 12.01
CA GLY A 165 27.52 -9.61 11.09
C GLY A 165 29.06 -9.81 11.17
#